data_03d383a1956a27ea68e67df1c6a576d7
#
_entry.id   03d383a1956a27ea68e67df1c6a576d7
#
_cell.length_a   1.000
_cell.length_b   1.000
_cell.length_c   1.000
_cell.angle_alpha   90.00
_cell.angle_beta   90.00
_cell.angle_gamma   90.00
#
_symmetry.space_group_name_H-M   'P 1'
#
loop_
_entity.id
_entity.type
_entity.pdbx_description
1 polymer ?
#
loop_
_entity_poly.entity_id
_entity_poly.type
_entity_poly.pdbx_seq_one_letter_code
_entity_poly.pdbx_strand_id
1 'polypeptide(L)'
;MIEFENVSFSYEGQEHGGLHGISLKIADGECVLFCGRSGCGKTTVTRLVNGLIPQFYQGELQGRVLVDGQEISNLPMYQIAAKVGSVFQNPRTQFFNVDTDSEIAFGIENEARPVKELEERVEQTTKDLHIEKLRNRNIFELSGGEKQKIAFASVYAMNPEIYLLDEPSSNLDMASIQELKEHLRLIKSQGKTILIAEHRLYYLMELADRIVYLEDGEIARIFTPEEFLRLPETEREHMGLRAVDLARVLPPASHPPISSPTLALHDVTLRYKKRTILHQIALSAAKGEVIGVVGHNGAGKTTFSRALCGLHKDCEGAFLWDDQPMEHKARLKRSYMVMQDVNYELFAESVGTECSFGIRNPDQDLVEETMKELGLTAYRERHPNTLSGGQKQRVAVAVSMICGKDLLVFDEPTSGLDFDSMAQVAGLIKRLSEQGKIIFIVTHDFEFVCRTCSRVLHFDEGEMPDDIPVVMDSLQKLRELFSVSERKEM
;
A
#
# COMPACT_ATOMS: atom_id res chain seq x y z
N MET A 1 22.92 -18.99 -3.40
CA MET A 1 21.98 -19.63 -4.36
C MET A 1 20.76 -20.17 -3.61
N ILE A 2 19.55 -19.92 -4.13
CA ILE A 2 18.29 -20.43 -3.54
C ILE A 2 17.69 -21.45 -4.50
N GLU A 3 17.21 -22.59 -3.99
CA GLU A 3 16.61 -23.64 -4.79
C GLU A 3 15.33 -24.17 -4.14
N PHE A 4 14.23 -24.14 -4.89
CA PHE A 4 12.97 -24.79 -4.57
C PHE A 4 12.90 -26.12 -5.33
N GLU A 5 12.75 -27.22 -4.63
CA GLU A 5 12.65 -28.56 -5.23
C GLU A 5 11.26 -29.14 -4.99
N ASN A 6 10.39 -29.00 -5.99
CA ASN A 6 9.01 -29.50 -5.99
C ASN A 6 8.23 -29.13 -4.71
N VAL A 7 8.28 -27.85 -4.34
CA VAL A 7 7.74 -27.37 -3.06
C VAL A 7 6.23 -27.16 -3.17
N SER A 8 5.49 -27.83 -2.29
CA SER A 8 4.06 -27.59 -2.07
C SER A 8 3.83 -27.26 -0.60
N PHE A 9 2.99 -26.30 -0.33
CA PHE A 9 2.63 -25.91 1.03
C PHE A 9 1.16 -25.49 1.13
N SER A 10 0.44 -26.03 2.10
CA SER A 10 -0.93 -25.62 2.43
C SER A 10 -1.00 -25.19 3.90
N TYR A 11 -1.57 -23.99 4.14
CA TYR A 11 -1.79 -23.52 5.52
C TYR A 11 -2.89 -24.31 6.21
N GLU A 12 -2.72 -24.63 7.48
CA GLU A 12 -3.76 -25.29 8.27
C GLU A 12 -5.03 -24.42 8.33
N GLY A 13 -6.16 -25.00 7.92
CA GLY A 13 -7.46 -24.33 7.93
C GLY A 13 -7.65 -23.20 6.90
N GLN A 14 -6.80 -23.08 5.90
CA GLN A 14 -6.94 -22.11 4.81
C GLN A 14 -6.99 -22.81 3.44
N GLU A 15 -7.90 -22.34 2.57
CA GLU A 15 -8.05 -22.87 1.20
C GLU A 15 -7.18 -22.14 0.16
N HIS A 16 -6.60 -20.97 0.52
CA HIS A 16 -5.87 -20.10 -0.40
C HIS A 16 -4.50 -19.69 0.15
N GLY A 17 -3.64 -19.22 -0.72
CA GLY A 17 -2.30 -18.74 -0.37
C GLY A 17 -1.24 -19.83 -0.24
N GLY A 18 -1.58 -21.07 -0.51
CA GLY A 18 -0.65 -22.20 -0.61
C GLY A 18 0.23 -22.15 -1.85
N LEU A 19 1.11 -23.15 -1.98
CA LEU A 19 1.96 -23.36 -3.15
C LEU A 19 1.84 -24.80 -3.63
N HIS A 20 1.98 -25.02 -4.95
CA HIS A 20 1.83 -26.31 -5.58
C HIS A 20 2.98 -26.58 -6.54
N GLY A 21 3.86 -27.54 -6.21
CA GLY A 21 4.90 -28.05 -7.10
C GLY A 21 5.95 -27.03 -7.55
N ILE A 22 6.23 -26.01 -6.74
CA ILE A 22 7.20 -24.96 -7.09
C ILE A 22 8.60 -25.55 -7.26
N SER A 23 9.17 -25.38 -8.45
CA SER A 23 10.55 -25.70 -8.77
C SER A 23 11.23 -24.50 -9.40
N LEU A 24 12.18 -23.89 -8.71
CA LEU A 24 12.84 -22.66 -9.11
C LEU A 24 14.25 -22.60 -8.53
N LYS A 25 15.21 -22.18 -9.37
CA LYS A 25 16.57 -21.85 -8.95
C LYS A 25 16.82 -20.36 -9.11
N ILE A 26 17.38 -19.73 -8.08
CA ILE A 26 17.75 -18.32 -8.07
C ILE A 26 19.25 -18.24 -7.82
N ALA A 27 19.95 -17.60 -8.75
CA ALA A 27 21.40 -17.45 -8.68
C ALA A 27 21.81 -16.39 -7.63
N ASP A 28 23.06 -16.45 -7.19
CA ASP A 28 23.61 -15.40 -6.34
C ASP A 28 23.68 -14.09 -7.11
N GLY A 29 23.30 -12.98 -6.44
CA GLY A 29 23.23 -11.65 -7.02
C GLY A 29 22.04 -11.40 -7.94
N GLU A 30 21.15 -12.36 -8.10
CA GLU A 30 19.96 -12.22 -8.93
C GLU A 30 18.85 -11.44 -8.20
N CYS A 31 18.17 -10.53 -8.91
CA CYS A 31 16.97 -9.85 -8.45
C CYS A 31 15.74 -10.48 -9.09
N VAL A 32 14.93 -11.20 -8.29
CA VAL A 32 13.72 -11.89 -8.76
C VAL A 32 12.48 -11.21 -8.20
N LEU A 33 11.58 -10.81 -9.11
CA LEU A 33 10.29 -10.24 -8.79
C LEU A 33 9.19 -11.31 -8.87
N PHE A 34 8.49 -11.54 -7.78
CA PHE A 34 7.28 -12.35 -7.74
C PHE A 34 6.06 -11.47 -7.86
N CYS A 35 5.23 -11.72 -8.86
CA CYS A 35 3.98 -10.99 -9.09
C CYS A 35 2.81 -11.95 -9.30
N GLY A 36 1.58 -11.44 -9.23
CA GLY A 36 0.34 -12.19 -9.36
C GLY A 36 -0.75 -11.62 -8.45
N ARG A 37 -1.93 -12.22 -8.52
CA ARG A 37 -3.10 -11.83 -7.72
C ARG A 37 -2.84 -11.94 -6.21
N SER A 38 -3.62 -11.22 -5.42
CA SER A 38 -3.63 -11.41 -3.97
C SER A 38 -4.02 -12.85 -3.62
N GLY A 39 -3.25 -13.46 -2.70
CA GLY A 39 -3.46 -14.85 -2.31
C GLY A 39 -2.86 -15.90 -3.25
N CYS A 40 -2.16 -15.55 -4.33
CA CYS A 40 -1.52 -16.52 -5.24
C CYS A 40 -0.23 -17.17 -4.68
N GLY A 41 0.19 -16.87 -3.44
CA GLY A 41 1.34 -17.51 -2.81
C GLY A 41 2.63 -16.69 -2.73
N LYS A 42 2.68 -15.42 -3.16
CA LYS A 42 3.88 -14.56 -3.12
C LYS A 42 4.53 -14.49 -1.73
N THR A 43 3.76 -14.13 -0.71
CA THR A 43 4.21 -14.09 0.69
C THR A 43 4.61 -15.47 1.20
N THR A 44 4.00 -16.55 0.69
CA THR A 44 4.36 -17.93 1.06
C THR A 44 5.75 -18.28 0.55
N VAL A 45 6.13 -17.85 -0.66
CA VAL A 45 7.49 -18.00 -1.19
C VAL A 45 8.49 -17.30 -0.26
N THR A 46 8.25 -16.06 0.15
CA THR A 46 9.16 -15.33 1.05
C THR A 46 9.26 -16.01 2.42
N ARG A 47 8.14 -16.49 2.98
CA ARG A 47 8.10 -17.21 4.27
C ARG A 47 8.83 -18.55 4.26
N LEU A 48 8.91 -19.22 3.14
CA LEU A 48 9.70 -20.45 3.00
C LEU A 48 11.20 -20.15 3.01
N VAL A 49 11.64 -19.08 2.34
CA VAL A 49 13.07 -18.73 2.26
C VAL A 49 13.61 -18.18 3.58
N ASN A 50 12.80 -17.44 4.35
CA ASN A 50 13.22 -16.92 5.67
C ASN A 50 12.93 -17.88 6.82
N GLY A 51 12.44 -19.10 6.55
CA GLY A 51 12.20 -20.13 7.55
C GLY A 51 10.99 -19.91 8.46
N LEU A 52 10.17 -18.89 8.22
CA LEU A 52 8.91 -18.71 8.95
C LEU A 52 7.93 -19.86 8.69
N ILE A 53 8.06 -20.53 7.53
CA ILE A 53 7.46 -21.82 7.26
C ILE A 53 8.60 -22.86 7.31
N PRO A 54 8.45 -23.92 8.10
CA PRO A 54 7.30 -24.33 8.93
C PRO A 54 7.36 -23.85 10.39
N GLN A 55 8.34 -23.03 10.80
CA GLN A 55 8.62 -22.78 12.23
C GLN A 55 7.52 -21.97 12.95
N PHE A 56 6.88 -21.03 12.24
CA PHE A 56 5.82 -20.16 12.80
C PHE A 56 4.46 -20.42 12.17
N TYR A 57 4.44 -20.69 10.86
CA TYR A 57 3.21 -20.98 10.14
C TYR A 57 3.05 -22.48 9.97
N GLN A 58 2.02 -23.04 10.62
CA GLN A 58 1.72 -24.46 10.56
C GLN A 58 0.99 -24.80 9.25
N GLY A 59 1.27 -25.99 8.75
CA GLY A 59 0.69 -26.50 7.52
C GLY A 59 1.42 -27.74 7.00
N GLU A 60 0.99 -28.25 5.88
CA GLU A 60 1.61 -29.38 5.23
C GLU A 60 2.64 -28.90 4.20
N LEU A 61 3.91 -29.20 4.45
CA LEU A 61 5.03 -28.89 3.55
C LEU A 61 5.52 -30.18 2.86
N GLN A 62 5.59 -30.15 1.53
CA GLN A 62 6.22 -31.18 0.70
C GLN A 62 7.31 -30.54 -0.15
N GLY A 63 8.32 -31.34 -0.53
CA GLY A 63 9.52 -30.82 -1.18
C GLY A 63 10.46 -30.14 -0.19
N ARG A 64 11.42 -29.36 -0.69
CA ARG A 64 12.40 -28.66 0.16
C ARG A 64 12.87 -27.36 -0.45
N VAL A 65 13.26 -26.42 0.42
CA VAL A 65 13.90 -25.16 0.05
C VAL A 65 15.33 -25.17 0.57
N LEU A 66 16.25 -24.92 -0.33
CA LEU A 66 17.69 -24.91 -0.03
C LEU A 66 18.23 -23.48 -0.20
N VAL A 67 19.06 -23.06 0.74
CA VAL A 67 19.88 -21.85 0.62
C VAL A 67 21.34 -22.27 0.79
N ASP A 68 22.16 -21.99 -0.23
CA ASP A 68 23.55 -22.44 -0.33
C ASP A 68 23.71 -23.96 -0.09
N GLY A 69 22.77 -24.75 -0.63
CA GLY A 69 22.74 -26.21 -0.50
C GLY A 69 22.30 -26.72 0.88
N GLN A 70 21.92 -25.84 1.82
CA GLN A 70 21.40 -26.19 3.12
C GLN A 70 19.89 -26.08 3.14
N GLU A 71 19.20 -27.11 3.59
CA GLU A 71 17.75 -27.09 3.71
C GLU A 71 17.30 -26.20 4.86
N ILE A 72 16.50 -25.17 4.54
CA ILE A 72 16.06 -24.14 5.47
C ILE A 72 15.27 -24.69 6.66
N SER A 73 14.40 -25.68 6.43
CA SER A 73 13.58 -26.30 7.47
C SER A 73 14.41 -26.95 8.59
N ASN A 74 15.66 -27.31 8.30
CA ASN A 74 16.57 -27.96 9.23
C ASN A 74 17.50 -27.00 9.97
N LEU A 75 17.50 -25.70 9.60
CA LEU A 75 18.35 -24.69 10.20
C LEU A 75 17.65 -23.98 11.37
N PRO A 76 18.38 -23.70 12.47
CA PRO A 76 17.83 -22.83 13.52
C PRO A 76 17.68 -21.40 13.00
N MET A 77 16.66 -20.68 13.51
CA MET A 77 16.25 -19.37 13.02
C MET A 77 17.41 -18.34 12.98
N TYR A 78 18.32 -18.36 13.97
CA TYR A 78 19.44 -17.42 14.00
C TYR A 78 20.44 -17.63 12.85
N GLN A 79 20.61 -18.87 12.35
CA GLN A 79 21.45 -19.12 11.18
C GLN A 79 20.78 -18.67 9.88
N ILE A 80 19.46 -18.79 9.81
CA ILE A 80 18.68 -18.28 8.67
C ILE A 80 18.76 -16.75 8.66
N ALA A 81 18.51 -16.10 9.81
CA ALA A 81 18.53 -14.65 9.94
C ALA A 81 19.89 -14.02 9.63
N ALA A 82 21.00 -14.73 9.87
CA ALA A 82 22.34 -14.27 9.49
C ALA A 82 22.56 -14.23 7.97
N LYS A 83 21.82 -15.02 7.18
CA LYS A 83 21.94 -15.10 5.72
C LYS A 83 20.84 -14.35 5.00
N VAL A 84 19.64 -14.31 5.57
CA VAL A 84 18.39 -13.85 4.94
C VAL A 84 17.79 -12.72 5.75
N GLY A 85 17.86 -11.52 5.22
CA GLY A 85 17.23 -10.34 5.80
C GLY A 85 15.83 -10.11 5.20
N SER A 86 14.83 -9.92 6.05
CA SER A 86 13.44 -9.76 5.61
C SER A 86 12.88 -8.38 5.96
N VAL A 87 12.28 -7.72 4.98
CA VAL A 87 11.49 -6.49 5.16
C VAL A 87 10.02 -6.87 4.94
N PHE A 88 9.21 -6.78 6.00
CA PHE A 88 7.81 -7.17 5.96
C PHE A 88 6.92 -6.05 5.43
N GLN A 89 5.75 -6.42 4.91
CA GLN A 89 4.72 -5.50 4.41
C GLN A 89 4.33 -4.43 5.44
N ASN A 90 4.18 -4.81 6.70
CA ASN A 90 3.89 -3.87 7.78
C ASN A 90 5.14 -3.66 8.65
N PRO A 91 5.84 -2.53 8.51
CA PRO A 91 7.06 -2.27 9.29
C PRO A 91 6.82 -2.24 10.80
N ARG A 92 5.60 -1.92 11.26
CA ARG A 92 5.28 -1.87 12.69
C ARG A 92 5.40 -3.24 13.38
N THR A 93 5.22 -4.33 12.65
CA THR A 93 5.33 -5.68 13.20
C THR A 93 6.78 -6.15 13.32
N GLN A 94 7.73 -5.37 12.78
CA GLN A 94 9.15 -5.68 12.76
C GLN A 94 9.92 -4.98 13.89
N PHE A 95 9.38 -3.90 14.47
CA PHE A 95 10.08 -3.08 15.46
C PHE A 95 10.05 -3.66 16.87
N PHE A 96 11.20 -3.66 17.51
CA PHE A 96 11.41 -4.07 18.90
C PHE A 96 11.80 -2.91 19.81
N ASN A 97 12.40 -1.84 19.25
CA ASN A 97 12.91 -0.71 19.99
C ASN A 97 12.01 0.53 19.88
N VAL A 98 12.26 1.51 20.78
CA VAL A 98 11.53 2.78 20.81
C VAL A 98 12.21 3.83 19.95
N ASP A 99 13.54 3.78 19.85
CA ASP A 99 14.35 4.73 19.09
C ASP A 99 14.95 4.09 17.84
N THR A 100 15.21 4.93 16.85
CA THR A 100 15.67 4.51 15.52
C THR A 100 17.06 3.93 15.50
N ASP A 101 17.98 4.45 16.30
CA ASP A 101 19.37 3.99 16.31
C ASP A 101 19.48 2.59 16.92
N SER A 102 18.78 2.36 18.05
CA SER A 102 18.68 1.03 18.67
C SER A 102 17.97 0.03 17.74
N GLU A 103 16.99 0.46 16.97
CA GLU A 103 16.33 -0.44 16.01
C GLU A 103 17.24 -0.83 14.85
N ILE A 104 18.02 0.11 14.32
CA ILE A 104 19.02 -0.19 13.28
C ILE A 104 20.12 -1.12 13.82
N ALA A 105 20.53 -0.93 15.09
CA ALA A 105 21.55 -1.74 15.74
C ALA A 105 21.06 -3.15 16.12
N PHE A 106 19.74 -3.35 16.31
CA PHE A 106 19.17 -4.53 16.94
C PHE A 106 19.63 -5.86 16.33
N GLY A 107 19.65 -5.94 14.99
CA GLY A 107 20.08 -7.17 14.30
C GLY A 107 21.55 -7.50 14.54
N ILE A 108 22.42 -6.49 14.55
CA ILE A 108 23.87 -6.65 14.75
C ILE A 108 24.25 -6.82 16.23
N GLU A 109 23.45 -6.32 17.16
CA GLU A 109 23.64 -6.59 18.61
C GLU A 109 23.53 -8.08 18.91
N ASN A 110 22.66 -8.80 18.24
CA ASN A 110 22.50 -10.24 18.40
C ASN A 110 23.73 -11.05 17.95
N GLU A 111 24.65 -10.44 17.19
CA GLU A 111 25.94 -11.05 16.82
C GLU A 111 27.05 -10.84 17.89
N ALA A 112 26.70 -10.21 19.03
CA ALA A 112 27.61 -9.89 20.13
C ALA A 112 28.86 -9.08 19.70
N ARG A 113 28.71 -8.15 18.75
CA ARG A 113 29.78 -7.26 18.28
C ARG A 113 30.11 -6.18 19.31
N PRO A 114 31.36 -5.66 19.33
CA PRO A 114 31.74 -4.53 20.18
C PRO A 114 30.87 -3.29 19.92
N VAL A 115 30.55 -2.53 20.97
CA VAL A 115 29.70 -1.31 20.88
C VAL A 115 30.19 -0.32 19.81
N LYS A 116 31.50 -0.15 19.70
CA LYS A 116 32.09 0.73 18.70
C LYS A 116 31.75 0.32 17.26
N GLU A 117 31.77 -0.97 16.96
CA GLU A 117 31.40 -1.50 15.64
C GLU A 117 29.91 -1.29 15.38
N LEU A 118 29.05 -1.41 16.41
CA LEU A 118 27.61 -1.13 16.28
C LEU A 118 27.37 0.34 15.92
N GLU A 119 28.01 1.27 16.63
CA GLU A 119 27.90 2.71 16.35
C GLU A 119 28.38 3.06 14.95
N GLU A 120 29.57 2.56 14.55
CA GLU A 120 30.11 2.74 13.20
C GLU A 120 29.16 2.18 12.12
N ARG A 121 28.56 1.01 12.37
CA ARG A 121 27.66 0.39 11.42
C ARG A 121 26.33 1.14 11.28
N VAL A 122 25.75 1.62 12.39
CA VAL A 122 24.55 2.48 12.38
C VAL A 122 24.85 3.78 11.62
N GLU A 123 25.98 4.43 11.89
CA GLU A 123 26.38 5.65 11.19
C GLU A 123 26.58 5.41 9.70
N GLN A 124 27.25 4.33 9.31
CA GLN A 124 27.45 3.97 7.91
C GLN A 124 26.13 3.67 7.21
N THR A 125 25.26 2.87 7.84
CA THR A 125 23.93 2.53 7.31
C THR A 125 23.09 3.78 7.06
N THR A 126 23.07 4.72 8.00
CA THR A 126 22.28 5.95 7.84
C THR A 126 22.82 6.86 6.74
N LYS A 127 24.14 6.87 6.53
CA LYS A 127 24.80 7.60 5.41
C LYS A 127 24.51 6.94 4.07
N ASP A 128 24.67 5.61 3.97
CA ASP A 128 24.46 4.87 2.71
C ASP A 128 23.03 5.01 2.20
N LEU A 129 22.07 5.05 3.12
CA LEU A 129 20.64 5.15 2.82
C LEU A 129 20.09 6.59 2.86
N HIS A 130 20.95 7.59 3.12
CA HIS A 130 20.59 9.03 3.22
C HIS A 130 19.45 9.32 4.21
N ILE A 131 19.49 8.65 5.37
CA ILE A 131 18.46 8.76 6.43
C ILE A 131 19.01 9.36 7.75
N GLU A 132 20.09 10.11 7.72
CA GLU A 132 20.74 10.69 8.91
C GLU A 132 19.77 11.56 9.72
N LYS A 133 18.80 12.20 9.06
CA LYS A 133 17.75 13.01 9.71
C LYS A 133 16.81 12.20 10.60
N LEU A 134 16.78 10.88 10.42
CA LEU A 134 15.96 9.98 11.22
C LEU A 134 16.67 9.44 12.45
N ARG A 135 17.94 9.75 12.66
CA ARG A 135 18.72 9.30 13.83
C ARG A 135 18.16 9.88 15.13
N ASN A 136 18.26 9.10 16.19
CA ASN A 136 17.86 9.48 17.56
C ASN A 136 16.39 9.95 17.67
N ARG A 137 15.50 9.43 16.81
CA ARG A 137 14.07 9.75 16.84
C ARG A 137 13.25 8.62 17.44
N ASN A 138 12.12 8.99 18.03
CA ASN A 138 11.14 8.02 18.50
C ASN A 138 10.40 7.39 17.29
N ILE A 139 10.44 6.05 17.16
CA ILE A 139 9.83 5.29 16.06
C ILE A 139 8.31 5.52 16.01
N PHE A 140 7.65 5.69 17.15
CA PHE A 140 6.19 5.90 17.20
C PHE A 140 5.76 7.25 16.62
N GLU A 141 6.68 8.23 16.57
CA GLU A 141 6.44 9.55 16.00
C GLU A 141 6.71 9.63 14.49
N LEU A 142 7.32 8.58 13.92
CA LEU A 142 7.63 8.51 12.50
C LEU A 142 6.37 8.30 11.65
N SER A 143 6.38 8.88 10.45
CA SER A 143 5.41 8.59 9.39
C SER A 143 5.55 7.13 8.90
N GLY A 144 4.57 6.64 8.15
CA GLY A 144 4.61 5.29 7.56
C GLY A 144 5.84 5.07 6.67
N GLY A 145 6.16 6.03 5.80
CA GLY A 145 7.35 5.95 4.94
C GLY A 145 8.67 6.02 5.71
N GLU A 146 8.78 6.87 6.75
CA GLU A 146 9.96 6.91 7.61
C GLU A 146 10.14 5.57 8.36
N LYS A 147 9.05 4.95 8.84
CA LYS A 147 9.09 3.61 9.44
C LYS A 147 9.61 2.56 8.47
N GLN A 148 9.14 2.60 7.21
CA GLN A 148 9.64 1.67 6.19
C GLN A 148 11.15 1.82 5.95
N LYS A 149 11.66 3.07 5.92
CA LYS A 149 13.09 3.35 5.80
C LYS A 149 13.88 2.78 6.98
N ILE A 150 13.39 2.90 8.21
CA ILE A 150 14.04 2.32 9.40
C ILE A 150 14.00 0.78 9.36
N ALA A 151 12.87 0.17 8.97
CA ALA A 151 12.77 -1.27 8.82
C ALA A 151 13.73 -1.81 7.74
N PHE A 152 13.89 -1.10 6.63
CA PHE A 152 14.88 -1.41 5.62
C PHE A 152 16.31 -1.24 6.15
N ALA A 153 16.58 -0.15 6.88
CA ALA A 153 17.90 0.16 7.45
C ALA A 153 18.35 -0.89 8.48
N SER A 154 17.43 -1.40 9.32
CA SER A 154 17.76 -2.46 10.29
C SER A 154 18.20 -3.74 9.60
N VAL A 155 17.57 -4.09 8.47
CA VAL A 155 17.98 -5.24 7.66
C VAL A 155 19.30 -4.95 6.92
N TYR A 156 19.46 -3.76 6.34
CA TYR A 156 20.69 -3.36 5.64
C TYR A 156 21.90 -3.36 6.57
N ALA A 157 21.73 -2.94 7.82
CA ALA A 157 22.79 -2.93 8.83
C ALA A 157 23.37 -4.34 9.11
N MET A 158 22.55 -5.37 9.03
CA MET A 158 22.98 -6.77 9.18
C MET A 158 23.82 -7.26 7.99
N ASN A 159 23.73 -6.61 6.83
CA ASN A 159 24.42 -6.98 5.59
C ASN A 159 24.21 -8.43 5.14
N PRO A 160 22.98 -8.92 5.08
CA PRO A 160 22.71 -10.31 4.69
C PRO A 160 23.10 -10.56 3.22
N GLU A 161 23.23 -11.84 2.83
CA GLU A 161 23.47 -12.22 1.42
C GLU A 161 22.18 -12.21 0.59
N ILE A 162 21.02 -12.40 1.23
CA ILE A 162 19.72 -12.47 0.59
C ILE A 162 18.79 -11.45 1.25
N TYR A 163 18.17 -10.60 0.44
CA TYR A 163 17.14 -9.65 0.86
C TYR A 163 15.78 -10.11 0.38
N LEU A 164 14.84 -10.27 1.31
CA LEU A 164 13.45 -10.57 1.02
C LEU A 164 12.60 -9.34 1.32
N LEU A 165 11.80 -8.90 0.37
CA LEU A 165 10.90 -7.77 0.53
C LEU A 165 9.48 -8.20 0.15
N ASP A 166 8.56 -8.08 1.10
CA ASP A 166 7.14 -8.41 0.90
C ASP A 166 6.33 -7.11 0.85
N GLU A 167 5.86 -6.74 -0.34
CA GLU A 167 5.12 -5.51 -0.66
C GLU A 167 5.73 -4.23 -0.06
N PRO A 168 7.03 -3.97 -0.28
CA PRO A 168 7.74 -2.88 0.40
C PRO A 168 7.23 -1.49 0.00
N SER A 169 6.52 -1.34 -1.11
CA SER A 169 6.02 -0.06 -1.61
C SER A 169 4.59 0.29 -1.15
N SER A 170 3.90 -0.60 -0.44
CA SER A 170 2.45 -0.50 -0.18
C SER A 170 2.01 0.81 0.49
N ASN A 171 2.83 1.37 1.40
CA ASN A 171 2.52 2.59 2.17
C ASN A 171 3.41 3.79 1.80
N LEU A 172 4.10 3.73 0.66
CA LEU A 172 5.04 4.75 0.23
C LEU A 172 4.42 5.73 -0.78
N ASP A 173 4.77 7.01 -0.63
CA ASP A 173 4.55 8.00 -1.69
C ASP A 173 5.56 7.82 -2.83
N MET A 174 5.35 8.52 -3.94
CA MET A 174 6.18 8.37 -5.14
C MET A 174 7.66 8.69 -4.89
N ALA A 175 7.95 9.69 -4.06
CA ALA A 175 9.32 10.05 -3.71
C ALA A 175 9.99 8.92 -2.89
N SER A 176 9.29 8.37 -1.90
CA SER A 176 9.78 7.25 -1.09
C SER A 176 9.93 5.95 -1.90
N ILE A 177 9.09 5.71 -2.93
CA ILE A 177 9.27 4.59 -3.86
C ILE A 177 10.55 4.78 -4.69
N GLN A 178 10.84 6.01 -5.13
CA GLN A 178 12.08 6.28 -5.86
C GLN A 178 13.30 6.07 -4.96
N GLU A 179 13.27 6.50 -3.71
CA GLU A 179 14.34 6.21 -2.74
C GLU A 179 14.49 4.70 -2.49
N LEU A 180 13.40 3.96 -2.33
CA LEU A 180 13.44 2.50 -2.23
C LEU A 180 14.09 1.87 -3.45
N LYS A 181 13.77 2.34 -4.65
CA LYS A 181 14.40 1.89 -5.90
C LYS A 181 15.92 2.10 -5.87
N GLU A 182 16.40 3.26 -5.39
CA GLU A 182 17.84 3.52 -5.26
C GLU A 182 18.50 2.61 -4.20
N HIS A 183 17.84 2.37 -3.07
CA HIS A 183 18.33 1.41 -2.07
C HIS A 183 18.45 -0.01 -2.63
N LEU A 184 17.45 -0.46 -3.40
CA LEU A 184 17.49 -1.76 -4.09
C LEU A 184 18.61 -1.82 -5.12
N ARG A 185 18.85 -0.72 -5.86
CA ARG A 185 19.97 -0.60 -6.80
C ARG A 185 21.32 -0.70 -6.07
N LEU A 186 21.44 -0.06 -4.91
CA LEU A 186 22.64 -0.13 -4.06
C LEU A 186 22.94 -1.56 -3.65
N ILE A 187 21.98 -2.29 -3.05
CA ILE A 187 22.22 -3.67 -2.60
C ILE A 187 22.46 -4.63 -3.79
N LYS A 188 21.80 -4.43 -4.93
CA LYS A 188 22.07 -5.18 -6.16
C LYS A 188 23.50 -4.95 -6.65
N SER A 189 23.99 -3.70 -6.61
CA SER A 189 25.37 -3.36 -7.01
C SER A 189 26.44 -4.00 -6.11
N GLN A 190 26.07 -4.36 -4.89
CA GLN A 190 26.92 -5.11 -3.95
C GLN A 190 26.89 -6.64 -4.20
N GLY A 191 26.22 -7.09 -5.24
CA GLY A 191 26.12 -8.50 -5.61
C GLY A 191 25.18 -9.31 -4.73
N LYS A 192 24.31 -8.67 -3.96
CA LYS A 192 23.34 -9.36 -3.08
C LYS A 192 22.16 -9.90 -3.88
N THR A 193 21.62 -11.03 -3.43
CA THR A 193 20.43 -11.66 -4.00
C THR A 193 19.16 -10.97 -3.45
N ILE A 194 18.21 -10.64 -4.31
CA ILE A 194 17.01 -9.91 -3.94
C ILE A 194 15.76 -10.67 -4.40
N LEU A 195 14.85 -10.98 -3.49
CA LEU A 195 13.53 -11.51 -3.79
C LEU A 195 12.49 -10.48 -3.36
N ILE A 196 11.65 -10.07 -4.28
CA ILE A 196 10.61 -9.07 -4.03
C ILE A 196 9.26 -9.64 -4.42
N ALA A 197 8.31 -9.69 -3.48
CA ALA A 197 6.91 -9.91 -3.75
C ALA A 197 6.22 -8.55 -3.84
N GLU A 198 5.59 -8.20 -4.99
CA GLU A 198 5.09 -6.84 -5.18
C GLU A 198 3.87 -6.80 -6.12
N HIS A 199 3.00 -5.80 -5.87
CA HIS A 199 1.89 -5.44 -6.76
C HIS A 199 2.19 -4.21 -7.62
N ARG A 200 2.92 -3.22 -7.10
CA ARG A 200 3.37 -2.04 -7.87
C ARG A 200 4.63 -2.39 -8.64
N LEU A 201 4.51 -2.72 -9.92
CA LEU A 201 5.58 -3.33 -10.71
C LEU A 201 6.51 -2.31 -11.37
N TYR A 202 6.00 -1.13 -11.71
CA TYR A 202 6.66 -0.16 -12.59
C TYR A 202 8.08 0.25 -12.16
N TYR A 203 8.35 0.36 -10.86
CA TYR A 203 9.66 0.83 -10.37
C TYR A 203 10.74 -0.27 -10.37
N LEU A 204 10.33 -1.54 -10.51
CA LEU A 204 11.20 -2.72 -10.45
C LEU A 204 11.68 -3.20 -11.83
N MET A 205 11.10 -2.71 -12.91
CA MET A 205 11.38 -3.21 -14.27
C MET A 205 12.83 -3.02 -14.71
N GLU A 206 13.56 -2.05 -14.16
CA GLU A 206 14.99 -1.84 -14.42
C GLU A 206 15.90 -2.62 -13.46
N LEU A 207 15.35 -3.14 -12.39
CA LEU A 207 16.09 -3.82 -11.31
C LEU A 207 15.97 -5.33 -11.41
N ALA A 208 14.81 -5.86 -11.77
CA ALA A 208 14.57 -7.29 -11.86
C ALA A 208 15.39 -7.93 -12.98
N ASP A 209 15.96 -9.08 -12.74
CA ASP A 209 16.58 -9.94 -13.74
C ASP A 209 15.59 -10.95 -14.29
N ARG A 210 14.68 -11.43 -13.44
CA ARG A 210 13.55 -12.29 -13.80
C ARG A 210 12.28 -11.88 -13.08
N ILE A 211 11.15 -12.12 -13.74
CA ILE A 211 9.82 -11.89 -13.19
C ILE A 211 9.09 -13.24 -13.19
N VAL A 212 8.70 -13.68 -11.99
CA VAL A 212 7.98 -14.94 -11.77
C VAL A 212 6.52 -14.60 -11.52
N TYR A 213 5.67 -14.96 -12.48
CA TYR A 213 4.22 -14.80 -12.34
C TYR A 213 3.63 -16.06 -11.68
N LEU A 214 3.01 -15.83 -10.51
CA LEU A 214 2.32 -16.86 -9.75
C LEU A 214 0.80 -16.77 -9.99
N GLU A 215 0.19 -17.92 -10.22
CA GLU A 215 -1.25 -18.08 -10.34
C GLU A 215 -1.67 -19.33 -9.56
N ASP A 216 -2.64 -19.18 -8.67
CA ASP A 216 -3.19 -20.27 -7.85
C ASP A 216 -2.14 -21.18 -7.17
N GLY A 217 -1.05 -20.58 -6.70
CA GLY A 217 0.02 -21.30 -6.00
C GLY A 217 1.07 -21.97 -6.90
N GLU A 218 0.98 -21.82 -8.21
CA GLU A 218 1.91 -22.37 -9.19
C GLU A 218 2.71 -21.28 -9.91
N ILE A 219 3.89 -21.62 -10.43
CA ILE A 219 4.62 -20.76 -11.37
C ILE A 219 3.96 -20.93 -12.74
N ALA A 220 3.07 -20.00 -13.09
CA ALA A 220 2.40 -20.06 -14.38
C ALA A 220 3.34 -19.63 -15.51
N ARG A 221 4.22 -18.64 -15.27
CA ARG A 221 5.14 -18.14 -16.27
C ARG A 221 6.33 -17.42 -15.65
N ILE A 222 7.48 -17.50 -16.32
CA ILE A 222 8.69 -16.73 -16.00
C ILE A 222 9.02 -15.86 -17.20
N PHE A 223 9.31 -14.58 -16.94
CA PHE A 223 9.61 -13.58 -17.96
C PHE A 223 10.96 -12.93 -17.73
N THR A 224 11.59 -12.49 -18.79
CA THR A 224 12.56 -11.39 -18.74
C THR A 224 11.83 -10.04 -18.61
N PRO A 225 12.49 -8.98 -18.09
CA PRO A 225 11.88 -7.65 -18.04
C PRO A 225 11.40 -7.14 -19.41
N GLU A 226 12.15 -7.42 -20.49
CA GLU A 226 11.81 -7.02 -21.85
C GLU A 226 10.53 -7.72 -22.35
N GLU A 227 10.40 -9.02 -22.11
CA GLU A 227 9.18 -9.78 -22.45
C GLU A 227 7.98 -9.24 -21.68
N PHE A 228 8.17 -8.97 -20.37
CA PHE A 228 7.11 -8.49 -19.50
C PHE A 228 6.61 -7.08 -19.88
N LEU A 229 7.52 -6.17 -20.24
CA LEU A 229 7.19 -4.83 -20.74
C LEU A 229 6.46 -4.84 -22.10
N ARG A 230 6.60 -5.91 -22.89
CA ARG A 230 5.91 -6.09 -24.18
C ARG A 230 4.53 -6.71 -24.05
N LEU A 231 4.14 -7.17 -22.86
CA LEU A 231 2.81 -7.72 -22.65
C LEU A 231 1.73 -6.70 -23.05
N PRO A 232 0.73 -7.12 -23.85
CA PRO A 232 -0.43 -6.28 -24.11
C PRO A 232 -1.13 -5.90 -22.81
N GLU A 233 -1.67 -4.69 -22.74
CA GLU A 233 -2.36 -4.21 -21.53
C GLU A 233 -3.53 -5.13 -21.14
N THR A 234 -4.30 -5.61 -22.12
CA THR A 234 -5.40 -6.56 -21.90
C THR A 234 -4.95 -7.90 -21.31
N GLU A 235 -3.78 -8.43 -21.73
CA GLU A 235 -3.20 -9.65 -21.17
C GLU A 235 -2.74 -9.41 -19.72
N ARG A 236 -2.02 -8.31 -19.49
CA ARG A 236 -1.56 -7.91 -18.16
C ARG A 236 -2.72 -7.74 -17.18
N GLU A 237 -3.79 -7.05 -17.59
CA GLU A 237 -4.99 -6.88 -16.78
C GLU A 237 -5.69 -8.22 -16.51
N HIS A 238 -5.75 -9.11 -17.50
CA HIS A 238 -6.29 -10.46 -17.32
C HIS A 238 -5.49 -11.30 -16.33
N MET A 239 -4.18 -11.09 -16.24
CA MET A 239 -3.31 -11.67 -15.23
C MET A 239 -3.49 -11.05 -13.84
N GLY A 240 -4.30 -10.01 -13.67
CA GLY A 240 -4.50 -9.29 -12.41
C GLY A 240 -3.33 -8.39 -12.01
N LEU A 241 -2.51 -7.96 -12.97
CA LEU A 241 -1.28 -7.21 -12.73
C LEU A 241 -1.47 -5.70 -12.94
N ARG A 242 -0.89 -4.92 -12.02
CA ARG A 242 -0.83 -3.46 -12.07
C ARG A 242 0.07 -2.97 -13.21
N ALA A 243 -0.04 -1.68 -13.53
CA ALA A 243 0.75 -1.06 -14.58
C ALA A 243 2.26 -1.28 -14.39
N VAL A 244 2.94 -1.70 -15.45
CA VAL A 244 4.41 -1.89 -15.51
C VAL A 244 5.14 -0.64 -16.02
N ASP A 245 4.38 0.28 -16.60
CA ASP A 245 4.85 1.58 -17.08
C ASP A 245 3.74 2.61 -16.87
N LEU A 246 3.94 3.51 -15.90
CA LEU A 246 2.96 4.56 -15.59
C LEU A 246 2.81 5.58 -16.72
N ALA A 247 3.80 5.72 -17.58
CA ALA A 247 3.70 6.62 -18.74
C ALA A 247 2.65 6.17 -19.78
N ARG A 248 2.27 4.89 -19.75
CA ARG A 248 1.21 4.34 -20.62
C ARG A 248 -0.18 4.45 -20.02
N VAL A 249 -0.28 4.80 -18.72
CA VAL A 249 -1.57 5.03 -18.08
C VAL A 249 -2.13 6.37 -18.50
N LEU A 250 -3.34 6.36 -19.06
CA LEU A 250 -3.97 7.55 -19.61
C LEU A 250 -5.27 7.86 -18.86
N PRO A 251 -5.53 9.13 -18.52
CA PRO A 251 -6.83 9.57 -18.01
C PRO A 251 -7.87 9.60 -19.14
N PRO A 252 -9.17 9.71 -18.84
CA PRO A 252 -10.20 9.87 -19.86
C PRO A 252 -10.01 11.16 -20.65
N ALA A 253 -10.59 11.23 -21.85
CA ALA A 253 -10.53 12.42 -22.70
C ALA A 253 -11.23 13.62 -22.04
N SER A 254 -12.37 13.38 -21.37
CA SER A 254 -13.13 14.40 -20.65
C SER A 254 -14.00 13.75 -19.57
N HIS A 255 -14.48 14.55 -18.64
CA HIS A 255 -15.50 14.15 -17.66
C HIS A 255 -16.86 14.74 -18.04
N PRO A 256 -17.97 14.14 -17.58
CA PRO A 256 -19.30 14.76 -17.69
C PRO A 256 -19.30 16.16 -17.04
N PRO A 257 -20.12 17.09 -17.54
CA PRO A 257 -20.24 18.40 -16.94
C PRO A 257 -20.70 18.30 -15.48
N ILE A 258 -20.01 19.02 -14.59
CA ILE A 258 -20.27 19.00 -13.16
C ILE A 258 -21.46 19.92 -12.87
N SER A 259 -22.35 19.47 -11.97
CA SER A 259 -23.48 20.28 -11.46
C SER A 259 -22.99 21.45 -10.60
N SER A 260 -23.90 22.30 -10.18
CA SER A 260 -23.57 23.39 -9.23
C SER A 260 -22.92 22.85 -7.96
N PRO A 261 -21.94 23.55 -7.40
CA PRO A 261 -21.27 23.15 -6.17
C PRO A 261 -22.28 22.94 -5.02
N THR A 262 -22.11 21.86 -4.29
CA THR A 262 -22.91 21.54 -3.09
C THR A 262 -22.08 21.73 -1.82
N LEU A 263 -20.80 21.35 -1.84
CA LEU A 263 -19.84 21.58 -0.75
C LEU A 263 -18.92 22.74 -1.16
N ALA A 264 -18.72 23.71 -0.27
CA ALA A 264 -17.72 24.76 -0.45
C ALA A 264 -16.92 24.95 0.85
N LEU A 265 -15.64 25.21 0.69
CA LEU A 265 -14.71 25.60 1.74
C LEU A 265 -14.21 27.00 1.46
N HIS A 266 -14.26 27.89 2.44
CA HIS A 266 -13.77 29.26 2.35
C HIS A 266 -12.74 29.53 3.44
N ASP A 267 -11.52 29.85 3.02
CA ASP A 267 -10.38 30.25 3.86
C ASP A 267 -10.12 29.27 5.03
N VAL A 268 -10.25 27.96 4.77
CA VAL A 268 -10.10 26.96 5.81
C VAL A 268 -8.64 26.80 6.19
N THR A 269 -8.33 27.09 7.45
CA THR A 269 -7.02 26.91 8.06
C THR A 269 -7.09 25.82 9.12
N LEU A 270 -6.24 24.81 9.02
CA LEU A 270 -6.19 23.67 9.92
C LEU A 270 -4.94 23.73 10.79
N ARG A 271 -5.12 23.53 12.10
CA ARG A 271 -4.02 23.52 13.08
C ARG A 271 -3.96 22.21 13.83
N TYR A 272 -2.78 21.83 14.25
CA TYR A 272 -2.57 20.76 15.22
C TYR A 272 -1.77 21.30 16.38
N LYS A 273 -2.39 21.44 17.56
CA LYS A 273 -1.85 22.19 18.69
C LYS A 273 -1.56 23.65 18.27
N LYS A 274 -0.27 24.06 18.28
CA LYS A 274 0.16 25.41 17.91
C LYS A 274 0.70 25.53 16.48
N ARG A 275 0.76 24.40 15.74
CA ARG A 275 1.31 24.37 14.37
C ARG A 275 0.17 24.43 13.35
N THR A 276 0.27 25.37 12.43
CA THR A 276 -0.58 25.38 11.23
C THR A 276 -0.14 24.25 10.30
N ILE A 277 -1.09 23.44 9.87
CA ILE A 277 -0.88 22.30 8.98
C ILE A 277 -1.29 22.65 7.55
N LEU A 278 -2.44 23.28 7.38
CA LEU A 278 -2.93 23.78 6.10
C LEU A 278 -3.44 25.20 6.29
N HIS A 279 -3.21 26.07 5.30
CA HIS A 279 -3.49 27.48 5.37
C HIS A 279 -4.39 27.93 4.22
N GLN A 280 -5.50 28.62 4.55
CA GLN A 280 -6.39 29.29 3.61
C GLN A 280 -6.88 28.40 2.44
N ILE A 281 -7.26 27.16 2.72
CA ILE A 281 -7.80 26.24 1.72
C ILE A 281 -9.18 26.73 1.27
N ALA A 282 -9.33 26.94 -0.03
CA ALA A 282 -10.59 27.29 -0.67
C ALA A 282 -10.86 26.32 -1.82
N LEU A 283 -12.00 25.64 -1.79
CA LEU A 283 -12.43 24.74 -2.85
C LEU A 283 -13.95 24.59 -2.88
N SER A 284 -14.45 24.09 -3.97
CA SER A 284 -15.86 23.69 -4.10
C SER A 284 -15.94 22.28 -4.67
N ALA A 285 -16.99 21.53 -4.31
CA ALA A 285 -17.25 20.20 -4.83
C ALA A 285 -18.75 20.00 -5.10
N ALA A 286 -19.06 19.32 -6.19
CA ALA A 286 -20.41 19.04 -6.61
C ALA A 286 -20.78 17.56 -6.35
N LYS A 287 -22.09 17.28 -6.33
CA LYS A 287 -22.60 15.91 -6.26
C LYS A 287 -22.12 15.09 -7.44
N GLY A 288 -21.69 13.87 -7.17
CA GLY A 288 -21.15 12.96 -8.16
C GLY A 288 -19.66 13.20 -8.50
N GLU A 289 -18.99 14.10 -7.83
CA GLU A 289 -17.59 14.40 -8.08
C GLU A 289 -16.67 13.48 -7.27
N VAL A 290 -15.61 12.96 -7.89
CA VAL A 290 -14.55 12.18 -7.27
C VAL A 290 -13.25 12.98 -7.31
N ILE A 291 -12.77 13.39 -6.16
CA ILE A 291 -11.67 14.34 -6.01
C ILE A 291 -10.47 13.62 -5.37
N GLY A 292 -9.37 13.51 -6.10
CA GLY A 292 -8.10 13.03 -5.57
C GLY A 292 -7.45 14.08 -4.66
N VAL A 293 -6.86 13.68 -3.57
CA VAL A 293 -6.05 14.52 -2.67
C VAL A 293 -4.65 13.95 -2.64
N VAL A 294 -3.70 14.67 -3.20
CA VAL A 294 -2.32 14.21 -3.36
C VAL A 294 -1.33 15.19 -2.74
N GLY A 295 -0.10 14.76 -2.56
CA GLY A 295 0.98 15.53 -1.94
C GLY A 295 1.91 14.62 -1.15
N HIS A 296 3.08 15.09 -0.78
CA HIS A 296 4.06 14.30 -0.02
C HIS A 296 3.53 13.85 1.36
N ASN A 297 4.21 12.87 1.98
CA ASN A 297 3.87 12.45 3.33
C ASN A 297 4.12 13.58 4.33
N GLY A 298 3.10 13.91 5.13
CA GLY A 298 3.14 15.06 6.03
C GLY A 298 2.57 16.37 5.47
N ALA A 299 2.14 16.42 4.19
CA ALA A 299 1.52 17.60 3.58
C ALA A 299 0.14 17.99 4.17
N GLY A 300 -0.41 17.21 5.11
CA GLY A 300 -1.68 17.53 5.78
C GLY A 300 -2.90 16.82 5.22
N LYS A 301 -2.77 15.90 4.26
CA LYS A 301 -3.87 15.17 3.61
C LYS A 301 -4.86 14.52 4.59
N THR A 302 -4.36 13.72 5.53
CA THR A 302 -5.18 13.06 6.55
C THR A 302 -5.82 14.07 7.52
N THR A 303 -5.15 15.19 7.83
CA THR A 303 -5.72 16.27 8.65
C THR A 303 -6.87 16.93 7.93
N PHE A 304 -6.72 17.20 6.63
CA PHE A 304 -7.78 17.72 5.76
C PHE A 304 -8.97 16.75 5.70
N SER A 305 -8.74 15.48 5.46
CA SER A 305 -9.76 14.43 5.43
C SER A 305 -10.57 14.38 6.73
N ARG A 306 -9.88 14.42 7.88
CA ARG A 306 -10.51 14.47 9.19
C ARG A 306 -11.30 15.77 9.41
N ALA A 307 -10.84 16.90 8.89
CA ALA A 307 -11.56 18.17 8.98
C ALA A 307 -12.82 18.15 8.14
N LEU A 308 -12.76 17.62 6.90
CA LEU A 308 -13.94 17.40 6.06
C LEU A 308 -15.01 16.58 6.78
N CYS A 309 -14.61 15.51 7.44
CA CYS A 309 -15.51 14.64 8.20
C CYS A 309 -15.92 15.20 9.57
N GLY A 310 -15.42 16.37 9.99
CA GLY A 310 -15.72 16.94 11.32
C GLY A 310 -15.02 16.22 12.47
N LEU A 311 -14.05 15.34 12.20
CA LEU A 311 -13.25 14.65 13.19
C LEU A 311 -12.11 15.52 13.74
N HIS A 312 -11.66 16.50 12.97
CA HIS A 312 -10.70 17.52 13.38
C HIS A 312 -11.41 18.83 13.69
N LYS A 313 -11.22 19.35 14.93
CA LYS A 313 -11.97 20.52 15.42
C LYS A 313 -11.18 21.81 15.41
N ASP A 314 -9.85 21.74 15.39
CA ASP A 314 -8.95 22.90 15.40
C ASP A 314 -8.83 23.46 13.98
N CYS A 315 -9.91 24.10 13.52
CA CYS A 315 -10.03 24.68 12.19
C CYS A 315 -10.74 26.03 12.23
N GLU A 316 -10.25 26.97 11.44
CA GLU A 316 -10.84 28.28 11.16
C GLU A 316 -11.38 28.27 9.71
N GLY A 317 -12.18 29.28 9.35
CA GLY A 317 -12.83 29.34 8.05
C GLY A 317 -14.22 28.72 8.04
N ALA A 318 -14.83 28.63 6.85
CA ALA A 318 -16.21 28.17 6.69
C ALA A 318 -16.30 26.91 5.81
N PHE A 319 -17.11 25.96 6.28
CA PHE A 319 -17.57 24.81 5.50
C PHE A 319 -19.06 25.04 5.19
N LEU A 320 -19.43 25.02 3.93
CA LEU A 320 -20.80 25.25 3.48
C LEU A 320 -21.32 23.99 2.77
N TRP A 321 -22.63 23.73 2.95
CA TRP A 321 -23.36 22.72 2.20
C TRP A 321 -24.66 23.33 1.66
N ASP A 322 -24.81 23.35 0.35
CA ASP A 322 -25.89 24.11 -0.33
C ASP A 322 -25.96 25.56 0.20
N ASP A 323 -24.81 26.24 0.24
CA ASP A 323 -24.59 27.61 0.74
C ASP A 323 -24.94 27.84 2.23
N GLN A 324 -25.23 26.76 2.98
CA GLN A 324 -25.50 26.86 4.42
C GLN A 324 -24.28 26.45 5.25
N PRO A 325 -23.91 27.23 6.27
CA PRO A 325 -22.78 26.90 7.15
C PRO A 325 -22.95 25.52 7.83
N MET A 326 -21.88 24.76 7.86
CA MET A 326 -21.85 23.40 8.38
C MET A 326 -20.83 23.27 9.50
N GLU A 327 -21.32 23.22 10.74
CA GLU A 327 -20.48 22.93 11.90
C GLU A 327 -19.93 21.51 11.90
N HIS A 328 -18.92 21.24 12.74
CA HIS A 328 -18.28 19.92 12.87
C HIS A 328 -19.27 18.77 13.11
N LYS A 329 -20.31 18.97 13.96
CA LYS A 329 -21.34 17.94 14.23
C LYS A 329 -22.20 17.64 12.99
N ALA A 330 -22.47 18.63 12.17
CA ALA A 330 -23.20 18.45 10.91
C ALA A 330 -22.36 17.68 9.90
N ARG A 331 -21.04 17.99 9.80
CA ARG A 331 -20.09 17.25 8.98
C ARG A 331 -20.01 15.77 9.38
N LEU A 332 -19.86 15.46 10.68
CA LEU A 332 -19.88 14.09 11.21
C LEU A 332 -21.15 13.30 10.82
N LYS A 333 -22.30 13.97 10.78
CA LYS A 333 -23.55 13.30 10.40
C LYS A 333 -23.64 13.00 8.91
N ARG A 334 -23.05 13.86 8.06
CA ARG A 334 -23.13 13.76 6.59
C ARG A 334 -22.00 12.95 5.97
N SER A 335 -20.91 12.73 6.69
CA SER A 335 -19.72 12.10 6.16
C SER A 335 -19.45 10.71 6.74
N TYR A 336 -18.70 9.94 5.99
CA TYR A 336 -18.03 8.72 6.42
C TYR A 336 -16.59 8.74 5.91
N MET A 337 -15.65 8.24 6.71
CA MET A 337 -14.24 8.16 6.34
C MET A 337 -13.77 6.72 6.46
N VAL A 338 -13.23 6.17 5.40
CA VAL A 338 -12.47 4.92 5.40
C VAL A 338 -11.01 5.28 5.63
N MET A 339 -10.44 4.78 6.72
CA MET A 339 -9.07 5.09 7.14
C MET A 339 -8.04 4.22 6.40
N GLN A 340 -6.80 4.67 6.34
CA GLN A 340 -5.69 3.91 5.76
C GLN A 340 -5.49 2.55 6.45
N ASP A 341 -5.52 2.52 7.78
CA ASP A 341 -5.46 1.28 8.56
C ASP A 341 -6.86 0.87 9.00
N VAL A 342 -7.51 0.06 8.19
CA VAL A 342 -8.89 -0.43 8.41
C VAL A 342 -9.05 -1.26 9.69
N ASN A 343 -7.95 -1.72 10.32
CA ASN A 343 -8.05 -2.44 11.60
C ASN A 343 -8.58 -1.55 12.72
N TYR A 344 -8.51 -0.23 12.59
CA TYR A 344 -9.07 0.72 13.55
C TYR A 344 -10.55 1.03 13.34
N GLU A 345 -11.18 0.46 12.32
CA GLU A 345 -12.57 0.73 11.95
C GLU A 345 -13.50 -0.47 12.08
N LEU A 346 -12.94 -1.67 12.12
CA LEU A 346 -13.71 -2.92 12.11
C LEU A 346 -13.83 -3.45 13.54
N PHE A 347 -15.04 -3.34 14.13
CA PHE A 347 -15.30 -3.61 15.55
C PHE A 347 -16.30 -4.74 15.81
N ALA A 348 -17.11 -5.10 14.80
CA ALA A 348 -18.18 -6.06 14.99
C ALA A 348 -17.68 -7.50 15.09
N GLU A 349 -18.53 -8.39 15.61
CA GLU A 349 -18.25 -9.81 15.80
C GLU A 349 -18.19 -10.58 14.47
N SER A 350 -18.82 -10.05 13.42
CA SER A 350 -18.84 -10.66 12.08
C SER A 350 -18.83 -9.60 10.98
N VAL A 351 -18.38 -9.99 9.79
CA VAL A 351 -18.42 -9.15 8.58
C VAL A 351 -19.84 -8.68 8.27
N GLY A 352 -20.83 -9.57 8.38
CA GLY A 352 -22.22 -9.22 8.15
C GLY A 352 -22.75 -8.17 9.13
N THR A 353 -22.38 -8.27 10.41
CA THR A 353 -22.72 -7.29 11.44
C THR A 353 -21.98 -5.98 11.21
N GLU A 354 -20.69 -6.04 10.80
CA GLU A 354 -19.88 -4.85 10.49
C GLU A 354 -20.51 -4.01 9.39
N CYS A 355 -21.00 -4.63 8.33
CA CYS A 355 -21.67 -3.95 7.21
C CYS A 355 -22.91 -3.13 7.62
N SER A 356 -23.51 -3.44 8.77
CA SER A 356 -24.67 -2.72 9.30
C SER A 356 -24.38 -1.99 10.64
N PHE A 357 -23.15 -2.04 11.12
CA PHE A 357 -22.78 -1.51 12.43
C PHE A 357 -23.03 0.00 12.54
N GLY A 358 -23.72 0.40 13.59
CA GLY A 358 -24.05 1.82 13.84
C GLY A 358 -25.13 2.41 12.92
N ILE A 359 -25.70 1.65 12.01
CA ILE A 359 -26.78 2.08 11.10
C ILE A 359 -28.12 1.75 11.72
N ARG A 360 -28.95 2.78 11.89
CA ARG A 360 -30.31 2.59 12.43
C ARG A 360 -31.25 2.10 11.33
N ASN A 361 -31.75 0.88 11.43
CA ASN A 361 -32.58 0.20 10.42
C ASN A 361 -31.85 0.06 9.08
N PRO A 362 -30.78 -0.75 9.01
CA PRO A 362 -30.06 -0.98 7.76
C PRO A 362 -30.97 -1.65 6.73
N ASP A 363 -30.85 -1.22 5.48
CA ASP A 363 -31.49 -1.88 4.35
C ASP A 363 -30.78 -3.23 4.10
N GLN A 364 -31.45 -4.32 4.43
CA GLN A 364 -30.86 -5.67 4.34
C GLN A 364 -30.62 -6.09 2.90
N ASP A 365 -31.46 -5.65 1.96
CA ASP A 365 -31.28 -5.97 0.53
C ASP A 365 -30.01 -5.28 0.01
N LEU A 366 -29.79 -4.01 0.40
CA LEU A 366 -28.56 -3.29 0.07
C LEU A 366 -27.32 -3.93 0.72
N VAL A 367 -27.43 -4.42 1.96
CA VAL A 367 -26.32 -5.14 2.63
C VAL A 367 -25.96 -6.40 1.87
N GLU A 368 -26.97 -7.23 1.50
CA GLU A 368 -26.76 -8.49 0.76
C GLU A 368 -26.15 -8.23 -0.62
N GLU A 369 -26.71 -7.27 -1.37
CA GLU A 369 -26.21 -6.89 -2.69
C GLU A 369 -24.76 -6.41 -2.60
N THR A 370 -24.45 -5.51 -1.67
CA THR A 370 -23.10 -4.98 -1.46
C THR A 370 -22.10 -6.07 -1.08
N MET A 371 -22.49 -6.98 -0.15
CA MET A 371 -21.63 -8.09 0.25
C MET A 371 -21.36 -9.06 -0.91
N LYS A 372 -22.38 -9.38 -1.70
CA LYS A 372 -22.25 -10.24 -2.89
C LYS A 372 -21.30 -9.62 -3.92
N GLU A 373 -21.48 -8.35 -4.17
CA GLU A 373 -20.72 -7.59 -5.15
C GLU A 373 -19.23 -7.49 -4.80
N LEU A 374 -18.92 -7.33 -3.50
CA LEU A 374 -17.57 -7.27 -2.99
C LEU A 374 -16.93 -8.64 -2.71
N GLY A 375 -17.66 -9.73 -3.04
CA GLY A 375 -17.18 -11.08 -2.77
C GLY A 375 -17.00 -11.36 -1.27
N LEU A 376 -17.84 -10.73 -0.42
CA LEU A 376 -17.78 -10.88 1.03
C LEU A 376 -18.76 -11.92 1.58
N THR A 377 -19.68 -12.43 0.77
CA THR A 377 -20.74 -13.37 1.21
C THR A 377 -20.19 -14.61 1.91
N ALA A 378 -19.10 -15.18 1.39
CA ALA A 378 -18.44 -16.35 1.99
C ALA A 378 -17.79 -16.06 3.36
N TYR A 379 -17.57 -14.79 3.68
CA TYR A 379 -16.93 -14.35 4.93
C TYR A 379 -17.92 -13.78 5.93
N ARG A 380 -19.23 -13.81 5.65
CA ARG A 380 -20.30 -13.16 6.43
C ARG A 380 -20.20 -13.40 7.92
N GLU A 381 -20.00 -14.65 8.33
CA GLU A 381 -19.94 -15.08 9.73
C GLU A 381 -18.53 -15.03 10.31
N ARG A 382 -17.51 -14.65 9.53
CA ARG A 382 -16.14 -14.54 10.04
C ARG A 382 -15.95 -13.25 10.78
N HIS A 383 -15.13 -13.30 11.82
CA HIS A 383 -14.69 -12.08 12.51
C HIS A 383 -13.76 -11.26 11.60
N PRO A 384 -13.97 -9.93 11.47
CA PRO A 384 -13.17 -9.09 10.57
C PRO A 384 -11.65 -9.22 10.73
N ASN A 385 -11.17 -9.45 11.96
CA ASN A 385 -9.74 -9.62 12.23
C ASN A 385 -9.12 -10.86 11.60
N THR A 386 -9.92 -11.85 11.21
CA THR A 386 -9.44 -13.08 10.54
C THR A 386 -9.28 -12.92 9.03
N LEU A 387 -9.70 -11.78 8.48
CA LEU A 387 -9.63 -11.47 7.07
C LEU A 387 -8.23 -11.02 6.65
N SER A 388 -7.89 -11.22 5.38
CA SER A 388 -6.70 -10.61 4.78
C SER A 388 -6.85 -9.09 4.67
N GLY A 389 -5.73 -8.36 4.49
CA GLY A 389 -5.75 -6.90 4.34
C GLY A 389 -6.71 -6.42 3.25
N GLY A 390 -6.65 -7.01 2.07
CA GLY A 390 -7.57 -6.66 0.96
C GLY A 390 -9.04 -7.01 1.24
N GLN A 391 -9.31 -8.09 1.97
CA GLN A 391 -10.68 -8.42 2.39
C GLN A 391 -11.20 -7.40 3.41
N LYS A 392 -10.40 -6.98 4.38
CA LYS A 392 -10.74 -5.92 5.35
C LYS A 392 -11.03 -4.60 4.66
N GLN A 393 -10.21 -4.24 3.66
CA GLN A 393 -10.43 -3.04 2.86
C GLN A 393 -11.79 -3.08 2.15
N ARG A 394 -12.16 -4.22 1.56
CA ARG A 394 -13.48 -4.39 0.93
C ARG A 394 -14.62 -4.28 1.93
N VAL A 395 -14.46 -4.76 3.17
CA VAL A 395 -15.47 -4.59 4.23
C VAL A 395 -15.65 -3.10 4.55
N ALA A 396 -14.57 -2.34 4.75
CA ALA A 396 -14.65 -0.90 5.03
C ALA A 396 -15.33 -0.13 3.88
N VAL A 397 -15.04 -0.50 2.62
CA VAL A 397 -15.73 0.06 1.45
C VAL A 397 -17.22 -0.32 1.46
N ALA A 398 -17.58 -1.59 1.81
CA ALA A 398 -18.97 -2.01 1.94
C ALA A 398 -19.75 -1.15 2.93
N VAL A 399 -19.16 -0.90 4.11
CA VAL A 399 -19.75 -0.02 5.12
C VAL A 399 -20.00 1.38 4.57
N SER A 400 -19.06 1.93 3.79
CA SER A 400 -19.20 3.26 3.16
C SER A 400 -20.37 3.34 2.17
N MET A 401 -20.70 2.24 1.50
CA MET A 401 -21.84 2.16 0.58
C MET A 401 -23.17 2.12 1.34
N ILE A 402 -23.21 1.35 2.41
CA ILE A 402 -24.44 1.08 3.18
C ILE A 402 -24.79 2.22 4.14
N CYS A 403 -23.80 2.99 4.60
CA CYS A 403 -23.97 4.04 5.62
C CYS A 403 -24.86 5.22 5.21
N GLY A 404 -25.21 5.36 3.93
CA GLY A 404 -26.14 6.37 3.41
C GLY A 404 -25.65 7.82 3.52
N LYS A 405 -24.33 8.02 3.65
CA LYS A 405 -23.73 9.37 3.78
C LYS A 405 -23.58 10.06 2.42
N ASP A 406 -23.57 11.39 2.43
CA ASP A 406 -23.47 12.23 1.23
C ASP A 406 -22.02 12.56 0.86
N LEU A 407 -21.14 12.65 1.87
CA LEU A 407 -19.71 12.93 1.74
C LEU A 407 -18.91 11.72 2.20
N LEU A 408 -18.12 11.17 1.30
CA LEU A 408 -17.26 10.02 1.56
C LEU A 408 -15.79 10.39 1.41
N VAL A 409 -14.97 9.92 2.31
CA VAL A 409 -13.52 10.14 2.27
C VAL A 409 -12.82 8.78 2.38
N PHE A 410 -11.93 8.50 1.44
CA PHE A 410 -11.12 7.28 1.43
C PHE A 410 -9.66 7.67 1.59
N ASP A 411 -8.99 7.12 2.60
CA ASP A 411 -7.56 7.35 2.84
C ASP A 411 -6.77 6.11 2.41
N GLU A 412 -6.02 6.22 1.30
CA GLU A 412 -5.23 5.16 0.65
C GLU A 412 -6.01 3.84 0.38
N PRO A 413 -7.16 3.89 -0.32
CA PRO A 413 -8.04 2.72 -0.48
C PRO A 413 -7.46 1.59 -1.34
N THR A 414 -6.35 1.82 -2.04
CA THR A 414 -5.71 0.82 -2.94
C THR A 414 -4.34 0.36 -2.47
N SER A 415 -3.95 0.71 -1.24
CA SER A 415 -2.65 0.29 -0.69
C SER A 415 -2.56 -1.24 -0.60
N GLY A 416 -1.52 -1.83 -1.21
CA GLY A 416 -1.30 -3.28 -1.23
C GLY A 416 -2.33 -4.09 -2.05
N LEU A 417 -3.11 -3.44 -2.93
CA LEU A 417 -4.06 -4.14 -3.78
C LEU A 417 -3.46 -4.52 -5.15
N ASP A 418 -3.82 -5.72 -5.62
CA ASP A 418 -3.63 -6.14 -7.00
C ASP A 418 -4.55 -5.36 -7.96
N PHE A 419 -4.41 -5.61 -9.26
CA PHE A 419 -5.21 -4.93 -10.27
C PHE A 419 -6.72 -5.20 -10.12
N ASP A 420 -7.11 -6.45 -9.91
CA ASP A 420 -8.52 -6.83 -9.82
C ASP A 420 -9.20 -6.18 -8.62
N SER A 421 -8.55 -6.21 -7.46
CA SER A 421 -9.04 -5.56 -6.24
C SER A 421 -9.12 -4.03 -6.39
N MET A 422 -8.10 -3.41 -7.01
CA MET A 422 -8.13 -1.98 -7.34
C MET A 422 -9.27 -1.64 -8.29
N ALA A 423 -9.47 -2.42 -9.36
CA ALA A 423 -10.54 -2.21 -10.33
C ALA A 423 -11.93 -2.35 -9.70
N GLN A 424 -12.10 -3.31 -8.76
CA GLN A 424 -13.33 -3.43 -7.98
C GLN A 424 -13.59 -2.16 -7.15
N VAL A 425 -12.60 -1.67 -6.41
CA VAL A 425 -12.71 -0.42 -5.63
C VAL A 425 -13.05 0.76 -6.55
N ALA A 426 -12.39 0.87 -7.71
CA ALA A 426 -12.69 1.90 -8.70
C ALA A 426 -14.15 1.83 -9.20
N GLY A 427 -14.64 0.63 -9.52
CA GLY A 427 -16.02 0.41 -9.92
C GLY A 427 -17.04 0.81 -8.84
N LEU A 428 -16.73 0.53 -7.57
CA LEU A 428 -17.56 0.93 -6.43
C LEU A 428 -17.63 2.45 -6.25
N ILE A 429 -16.47 3.11 -6.31
CA ILE A 429 -16.39 4.57 -6.21
C ILE A 429 -17.18 5.22 -7.35
N LYS A 430 -17.08 4.69 -8.57
CA LYS A 430 -17.86 5.17 -9.70
C LYS A 430 -19.35 5.10 -9.43
N ARG A 431 -19.86 4.00 -8.89
CA ARG A 431 -21.31 3.87 -8.56
C ARG A 431 -21.73 4.82 -7.44
N LEU A 432 -20.92 5.01 -6.42
CA LEU A 432 -21.19 6.02 -5.38
C LEU A 432 -21.26 7.43 -5.96
N SER A 433 -20.38 7.73 -6.91
CA SER A 433 -20.40 8.98 -7.70
C SER A 433 -21.70 9.11 -8.50
N GLU A 434 -22.13 8.07 -9.21
CA GLU A 434 -23.40 8.05 -9.97
C GLU A 434 -24.63 8.20 -9.07
N GLN A 435 -24.55 7.79 -7.81
CA GLN A 435 -25.58 8.06 -6.77
C GLN A 435 -25.55 9.48 -6.22
N GLY A 436 -24.66 10.34 -6.74
CA GLY A 436 -24.55 11.74 -6.33
C GLY A 436 -23.76 11.96 -5.04
N LYS A 437 -22.94 11.01 -4.60
CA LYS A 437 -22.04 11.20 -3.45
C LYS A 437 -20.88 12.11 -3.84
N ILE A 438 -20.43 12.97 -2.92
CA ILE A 438 -19.18 13.71 -3.05
C ILE A 438 -18.09 12.85 -2.44
N ILE A 439 -17.03 12.57 -3.20
CA ILE A 439 -16.02 11.61 -2.79
C ILE A 439 -14.64 12.26 -2.84
N PHE A 440 -13.92 12.21 -1.72
CA PHE A 440 -12.51 12.58 -1.64
C PHE A 440 -11.67 11.33 -1.46
N ILE A 441 -10.57 11.22 -2.20
CA ILE A 441 -9.66 10.08 -2.17
C ILE A 441 -8.25 10.58 -1.93
N VAL A 442 -7.70 10.32 -0.75
CA VAL A 442 -6.27 10.50 -0.50
C VAL A 442 -5.53 9.33 -1.11
N THR A 443 -4.63 9.59 -2.03
CA THR A 443 -3.85 8.49 -2.65
C THR A 443 -2.56 8.99 -3.31
N HIS A 444 -1.60 8.08 -3.42
CA HIS A 444 -0.36 8.24 -4.19
C HIS A 444 -0.36 7.37 -5.46
N ASP A 445 -1.48 6.78 -5.80
CA ASP A 445 -1.65 5.82 -6.88
C ASP A 445 -2.09 6.50 -8.17
N PHE A 446 -1.14 6.80 -9.06
CA PHE A 446 -1.41 7.45 -10.34
C PHE A 446 -2.37 6.64 -11.22
N GLU A 447 -2.20 5.30 -11.29
CA GLU A 447 -3.07 4.43 -12.07
C GLU A 447 -4.52 4.49 -11.58
N PHE A 448 -4.71 4.50 -10.26
CA PHE A 448 -6.03 4.60 -9.64
C PHE A 448 -6.67 5.98 -9.85
N VAL A 449 -5.87 7.05 -9.72
CA VAL A 449 -6.34 8.43 -9.99
C VAL A 449 -6.84 8.57 -11.41
N CYS A 450 -6.09 8.11 -12.40
CA CYS A 450 -6.49 8.19 -13.81
C CYS A 450 -7.78 7.40 -14.12
N ARG A 451 -8.07 6.34 -13.35
CA ARG A 451 -9.27 5.51 -13.55
C ARG A 451 -10.51 6.00 -12.80
N THR A 452 -10.32 6.84 -11.76
CA THR A 452 -11.39 7.08 -10.77
C THR A 452 -11.69 8.56 -10.55
N CYS A 453 -10.67 9.43 -10.52
CA CYS A 453 -10.84 10.81 -10.12
C CYS A 453 -11.23 11.71 -11.29
N SER A 454 -12.07 12.71 -11.02
CA SER A 454 -12.40 13.77 -11.99
C SER A 454 -11.37 14.90 -11.97
N ARG A 455 -10.80 15.17 -10.82
CA ARG A 455 -9.70 16.13 -10.61
C ARG A 455 -8.87 15.77 -9.40
N VAL A 456 -7.73 16.44 -9.23
CA VAL A 456 -6.78 16.24 -8.15
C VAL A 456 -6.46 17.57 -7.49
N LEU A 457 -6.55 17.60 -6.15
CA LEU A 457 -6.06 18.68 -5.31
C LEU A 457 -4.64 18.32 -4.83
N HIS A 458 -3.69 19.18 -5.13
CA HIS A 458 -2.31 19.02 -4.69
C HIS A 458 -2.08 19.81 -3.41
N PHE A 459 -1.57 19.14 -2.38
CA PHE A 459 -1.16 19.76 -1.10
C PHE A 459 0.34 19.72 -0.96
N ASP A 460 0.93 20.88 -0.76
CA ASP A 460 2.36 21.03 -0.57
C ASP A 460 2.64 22.17 0.42
N GLU A 461 3.60 21.98 1.33
CA GLU A 461 4.06 22.94 2.34
C GLU A 461 2.94 23.70 3.09
N GLY A 462 1.79 23.07 3.29
CA GLY A 462 0.64 23.64 4.01
C GLY A 462 -0.33 24.44 3.16
N GLU A 463 -0.15 24.45 1.86
CA GLU A 463 -1.00 25.13 0.87
C GLU A 463 -1.63 24.13 -0.10
N MET A 464 -2.54 24.62 -0.94
CA MET A 464 -3.14 23.89 -2.06
C MET A 464 -2.83 24.64 -3.37
N PRO A 465 -1.59 24.47 -3.91
CA PRO A 465 -1.15 25.20 -5.08
C PRO A 465 -1.87 24.82 -6.36
N ASP A 466 -2.39 23.60 -6.45
CA ASP A 466 -2.99 23.09 -7.68
C ASP A 466 -4.33 22.40 -7.46
N ASP A 467 -5.23 22.63 -8.42
CA ASP A 467 -6.48 21.91 -8.65
C ASP A 467 -6.52 21.53 -10.14
N ILE A 468 -6.24 20.27 -10.44
CA ILE A 468 -5.95 19.79 -11.79
C ILE A 468 -7.03 18.81 -12.24
N PRO A 469 -7.75 19.04 -13.35
CA PRO A 469 -8.66 18.04 -13.90
C PRO A 469 -7.90 16.80 -14.38
N VAL A 470 -8.45 15.62 -14.15
CA VAL A 470 -7.87 14.35 -14.57
C VAL A 470 -8.34 14.01 -15.98
N VAL A 471 -7.77 14.69 -16.97
CA VAL A 471 -8.09 14.53 -18.41
C VAL A 471 -6.83 14.54 -19.25
N MET A 472 -6.93 14.12 -20.51
CA MET A 472 -5.80 14.07 -21.44
C MET A 472 -5.06 15.39 -21.59
N ASP A 473 -5.78 16.53 -21.60
CA ASP A 473 -5.19 17.86 -21.72
C ASP A 473 -4.29 18.26 -20.54
N SER A 474 -4.51 17.64 -19.37
CA SER A 474 -3.73 17.86 -18.14
C SER A 474 -2.69 16.76 -17.88
N LEU A 475 -2.55 15.78 -18.77
CA LEU A 475 -1.74 14.59 -18.55
C LEU A 475 -0.29 14.91 -18.17
N GLN A 476 0.33 15.88 -18.83
CA GLN A 476 1.71 16.26 -18.51
C GLN A 476 1.83 16.79 -17.08
N LYS A 477 0.94 17.68 -16.67
CA LYS A 477 0.93 18.24 -15.31
C LYS A 477 0.65 17.16 -14.26
N LEU A 478 -0.25 16.21 -14.56
CA LEU A 478 -0.48 15.05 -13.71
C LEU A 478 0.77 14.17 -13.56
N ARG A 479 1.48 13.89 -14.67
CA ARG A 479 2.73 13.13 -14.64
C ARG A 479 3.81 13.83 -13.80
N GLU A 480 3.97 15.13 -13.97
CA GLU A 480 4.90 15.93 -13.16
C GLU A 480 4.56 15.84 -11.68
N LEU A 481 3.27 16.00 -11.31
CA LEU A 481 2.80 15.91 -9.94
C LEU A 481 3.08 14.55 -9.29
N PHE A 482 2.93 13.47 -10.06
CA PHE A 482 3.23 12.10 -9.59
C PHE A 482 4.65 11.64 -9.92
N SER A 483 5.54 12.52 -10.38
CA SER A 483 6.90 12.19 -10.77
C SER A 483 7.00 11.02 -11.77
N VAL A 484 6.01 10.91 -12.66
CA VAL A 484 5.96 9.89 -13.71
C VAL A 484 6.83 10.35 -14.87
N SER A 485 8.01 9.76 -15.02
CA SER A 485 8.89 10.01 -16.16
C SER A 485 8.58 9.08 -17.34
N GLU A 486 8.68 9.58 -18.55
CA GLU A 486 8.68 8.74 -19.76
C GLU A 486 9.96 7.90 -19.79
N ARG A 487 9.83 6.59 -19.98
CA ARG A 487 10.99 5.75 -20.24
C ARG A 487 11.59 6.14 -21.58
N LYS A 488 12.88 6.41 -21.59
CA LYS A 488 13.62 6.49 -22.86
C LYS A 488 13.59 5.08 -23.46
N GLU A 489 13.04 4.96 -24.65
CA GLU A 489 13.15 3.73 -25.43
C GLU A 489 14.64 3.40 -25.58
N MET A 490 15.04 2.21 -25.08
CA MET A 490 16.37 1.66 -25.29
C MET A 490 16.41 0.91 -26.63
#